data_8cca4f6f9af021aabf1ec6ba40957fbd
#
_entry.id   8cca4f6f9af021aabf1ec6ba40957fbd
#
_cell.length_a   1.000
_cell.length_b   1.000
_cell.length_c   1.000
_cell.angle_alpha   90.00
_cell.angle_beta   90.00
_cell.angle_gamma   90.00
#
_symmetry.space_group_name_H-M   'P 1'
#
loop_
_entity.id
_entity.type
_entity.pdbx_description
1 polymer ?
#
loop_
_entity_poly.entity_id
_entity_poly.type
_entity_poly.pdbx_seq_one_letter_code
_entity_poly.pdbx_strand_id
1 'polypeptide(L)'
;AGLSEWFNAIEKSFPHWNVYVSDTLTDREYTNGQDIYSSVSSQRLTIKTELHLAVAVRSFRSELLSDFVKAFLDLEQQRAQQLFKELYTLYPIVVTRRISAAKDWLKSKERGGESIGLTASSGAYRLKPYGIHIKSAIEPKTWFLNAKSDVRSAGFLEEVATEFDIQGLE
;
A
#
# COMPACT_ATOMS: atom_id res chain seq x y z
N ALA A 1 7.18 15.68 -7.80
CA ALA A 1 6.02 16.32 -8.40
C ALA A 1 4.77 15.66 -7.83
N GLY A 2 3.90 16.42 -7.20
CA GLY A 2 2.66 15.94 -6.63
C GLY A 2 1.44 16.34 -7.48
N LEU A 3 0.25 15.87 -7.11
CA LEU A 3 -0.99 16.20 -7.81
C LEU A 3 -1.22 17.71 -7.92
N SER A 4 -0.91 18.48 -6.89
CA SER A 4 -1.05 19.94 -6.90
C SER A 4 -0.22 20.62 -8.00
N GLU A 5 0.98 20.12 -8.28
CA GLU A 5 1.82 20.64 -9.37
C GLU A 5 1.21 20.32 -10.74
N TRP A 6 0.63 19.13 -10.88
CA TRP A 6 -0.10 18.74 -12.08
C TRP A 6 -1.29 19.66 -12.35
N PHE A 7 -2.12 19.92 -11.34
CA PHE A 7 -3.27 20.83 -11.47
C PHE A 7 -2.82 22.25 -11.80
N ASN A 8 -1.77 22.76 -11.17
CA ASN A 8 -1.20 24.06 -11.50
C ASN A 8 -0.66 24.12 -12.94
N ALA A 9 -0.04 23.06 -13.42
CA ALA A 9 0.45 22.98 -14.80
C ALA A 9 -0.71 22.97 -15.80
N ILE A 10 -1.78 22.22 -15.52
CA ILE A 10 -2.99 22.18 -16.35
C ILE A 10 -3.64 23.56 -16.41
N GLU A 11 -3.77 24.26 -15.28
CA GLU A 11 -4.36 25.60 -15.25
C GLU A 11 -3.57 26.61 -16.06
N LYS A 12 -2.23 26.59 -15.97
CA LYS A 12 -1.36 27.56 -16.65
C LYS A 12 -1.12 27.24 -18.12
N SER A 13 -0.91 25.98 -18.45
CA SER A 13 -0.45 25.58 -19.79
C SER A 13 -1.57 25.09 -20.70
N PHE A 14 -2.71 24.67 -20.12
CA PHE A 14 -3.81 24.08 -20.86
C PHE A 14 -5.16 24.70 -20.49
N PRO A 15 -5.34 26.03 -20.68
CA PRO A 15 -6.54 26.75 -20.22
C PRO A 15 -7.83 26.34 -20.95
N HIS A 16 -7.74 25.62 -22.06
CA HIS A 16 -8.89 25.14 -22.83
C HIS A 16 -9.30 23.70 -22.50
N TRP A 17 -8.60 23.04 -21.60
CA TRP A 17 -8.91 21.66 -21.22
C TRP A 17 -10.00 21.60 -20.14
N ASN A 18 -10.94 20.69 -20.34
CA ASN A 18 -11.85 20.28 -19.26
C ASN A 18 -11.18 19.21 -18.41
N VAL A 19 -11.27 19.34 -17.11
CA VAL A 19 -10.63 18.47 -16.13
C VAL A 19 -11.70 17.62 -15.45
N TYR A 20 -11.56 16.32 -15.54
CA TYR A 20 -12.45 15.37 -14.89
C TYR A 20 -11.68 14.66 -13.79
N VAL A 21 -12.24 14.61 -12.59
CA VAL A 21 -11.60 14.04 -11.41
C VAL A 21 -12.55 13.13 -10.65
N SER A 22 -11.98 12.17 -9.92
CA SER A 22 -12.72 11.37 -8.95
C SER A 22 -13.11 12.21 -7.72
N ASP A 23 -14.24 11.93 -7.12
CA ASP A 23 -14.69 12.53 -5.86
C ASP A 23 -13.80 12.18 -4.66
N THR A 24 -13.12 11.02 -4.71
CA THR A 24 -12.21 10.56 -3.65
C THR A 24 -10.82 11.18 -3.72
N LEU A 25 -10.53 11.98 -4.75
CA LEU A 25 -9.22 12.60 -4.93
C LEU A 25 -8.86 13.61 -3.81
N THR A 26 -9.82 14.05 -3.00
CA THR A 26 -9.60 14.89 -1.80
C THR A 26 -9.06 14.12 -0.60
N ASP A 27 -9.04 12.79 -0.65
CA ASP A 27 -8.57 11.96 0.43
C ASP A 27 -7.10 12.28 0.77
N ARG A 28 -6.73 12.26 2.04
CA ARG A 28 -5.37 12.58 2.53
C ARG A 28 -4.29 11.73 1.86
N GLU A 29 -4.65 10.53 1.45
CA GLU A 29 -3.79 9.60 0.72
C GLU A 29 -3.23 10.21 -0.57
N TYR A 30 -4.05 10.97 -1.30
CA TYR A 30 -3.68 11.56 -2.59
C TYR A 30 -3.17 13.00 -2.49
N THR A 31 -3.61 13.75 -1.49
CA THR A 31 -3.42 15.20 -1.41
C THR A 31 -2.48 15.65 -0.29
N ASN A 32 -2.07 14.75 0.62
CA ASN A 32 -1.42 15.14 1.88
C ASN A 32 -2.20 16.21 2.66
N GLY A 33 -3.54 16.25 2.50
CA GLY A 33 -4.41 17.21 3.15
C GLY A 33 -4.45 18.61 2.49
N GLN A 34 -3.90 18.76 1.27
CA GLN A 34 -4.00 20.01 0.50
C GLN A 34 -5.30 20.02 -0.31
N ASP A 35 -5.93 21.17 -0.41
CA ASP A 35 -7.06 21.38 -1.32
C ASP A 35 -6.53 21.57 -2.75
N ILE A 36 -6.56 20.48 -3.52
CA ILE A 36 -6.09 20.47 -4.91
C ILE A 36 -7.12 21.03 -5.88
N TYR A 37 -8.41 21.01 -5.55
CA TYR A 37 -9.46 21.50 -6.44
C TYR A 37 -9.45 23.01 -6.61
N SER A 38 -9.02 23.75 -5.59
CA SER A 38 -8.86 25.19 -5.66
C SER A 38 -7.83 25.65 -6.71
N SER A 39 -6.98 24.75 -7.17
CA SER A 39 -5.94 25.02 -8.17
C SER A 39 -6.46 25.07 -9.62
N VAL A 40 -7.70 24.62 -9.87
CA VAL A 40 -8.32 24.63 -11.20
C VAL A 40 -9.62 25.42 -11.16
N SER A 41 -9.87 26.21 -12.21
CA SER A 41 -11.12 26.97 -12.35
C SER A 41 -12.33 26.04 -12.25
N SER A 42 -13.28 26.39 -11.37
CA SER A 42 -14.49 25.59 -11.12
C SER A 42 -15.36 25.36 -12.37
N GLN A 43 -15.25 26.26 -13.36
CA GLN A 43 -15.98 26.13 -14.63
C GLN A 43 -15.47 24.98 -15.51
N ARG A 44 -14.22 24.57 -15.31
CA ARG A 44 -13.55 23.53 -16.09
C ARG A 44 -13.40 22.21 -15.34
N LEU A 45 -13.67 22.21 -14.05
CA LEU A 45 -13.54 21.05 -13.19
C LEU A 45 -14.88 20.30 -13.08
N THR A 46 -14.87 19.03 -13.41
CA THR A 46 -16.04 18.16 -13.26
C THR A 46 -15.69 16.97 -12.38
N ILE A 47 -16.38 16.81 -11.29
CA ILE A 47 -16.21 15.67 -10.39
C ILE A 47 -17.09 14.52 -10.89
N LYS A 48 -16.50 13.32 -11.01
CA LYS A 48 -17.14 12.10 -11.49
C LYS A 48 -16.79 10.93 -10.57
N THR A 49 -17.79 10.35 -9.92
CA THR A 49 -17.62 9.16 -9.06
C THR A 49 -17.13 7.95 -9.84
N GLU A 50 -17.53 7.84 -11.10
CA GLU A 50 -17.17 6.74 -12.00
C GLU A 50 -15.67 6.71 -12.36
N LEU A 51 -14.94 7.79 -12.08
CA LEU A 51 -13.48 7.82 -12.26
C LEU A 51 -12.71 7.20 -11.08
N HIS A 52 -13.39 6.83 -10.01
CA HIS A 52 -12.77 6.12 -8.91
C HIS A 52 -12.65 4.63 -9.22
N LEU A 53 -11.43 4.14 -9.27
CA LEU A 53 -11.14 2.71 -9.44
C LEU A 53 -11.27 2.01 -8.07
N ALA A 54 -12.50 1.85 -7.59
CA ALA A 54 -12.78 1.30 -6.27
C ALA A 54 -12.56 -0.22 -6.18
N VAL A 55 -12.66 -0.92 -7.30
CA VAL A 55 -12.58 -2.38 -7.31
C VAL A 55 -11.21 -2.85 -7.74
N ALA A 56 -10.52 -3.55 -6.85
CA ALA A 56 -9.31 -4.27 -7.19
C ALA A 56 -9.68 -5.46 -8.10
N VAL A 57 -9.53 -5.30 -9.42
CA VAL A 57 -9.89 -6.32 -10.42
C VAL A 57 -9.16 -7.65 -10.16
N ARG A 58 -7.97 -7.59 -9.55
CA ARG A 58 -7.12 -8.76 -9.26
C ARG A 58 -7.38 -9.39 -7.90
N SER A 59 -7.95 -8.67 -6.95
CA SER A 59 -8.11 -9.16 -5.58
C SER A 59 -9.37 -8.61 -4.92
N PHE A 60 -10.54 -9.02 -5.43
CA PHE A 60 -11.83 -8.65 -4.82
C PHE A 60 -12.02 -9.15 -3.38
N ARG A 61 -11.20 -10.12 -2.95
CA ARG A 61 -11.21 -10.63 -1.56
C ARG A 61 -10.43 -9.75 -0.59
N SER A 62 -9.64 -8.81 -1.08
CA SER A 62 -8.79 -7.95 -0.23
C SER A 62 -9.40 -6.60 0.12
N GLU A 63 -10.62 -6.28 -0.35
CA GLU A 63 -11.27 -5.00 -0.05
C GLU A 63 -11.39 -4.78 1.46
N LEU A 64 -11.89 -5.78 2.19
CA LEU A 64 -11.99 -5.71 3.65
C LEU A 64 -10.64 -5.51 4.33
N LEU A 65 -9.58 -6.15 3.82
CA LEU A 65 -8.22 -5.98 4.33
C LEU A 65 -7.69 -4.56 4.04
N SER A 66 -7.91 -4.07 2.83
CA SER A 66 -7.50 -2.72 2.43
C SER A 66 -8.21 -1.65 3.27
N ASP A 67 -9.52 -1.81 3.48
CA ASP A 67 -10.32 -0.93 4.34
C ASP A 67 -9.84 -0.93 5.79
N PHE A 68 -9.51 -2.12 6.32
CA PHE A 68 -8.94 -2.23 7.65
C PHE A 68 -7.60 -1.52 7.76
N VAL A 69 -6.69 -1.75 6.81
CA VAL A 69 -5.37 -1.12 6.79
C VAL A 69 -5.51 0.40 6.69
N LYS A 70 -6.40 0.89 5.83
CA LYS A 70 -6.68 2.32 5.70
C LYS A 70 -7.19 2.90 7.01
N ALA A 71 -8.26 2.34 7.58
CA ALA A 71 -8.83 2.82 8.84
C ALA A 71 -7.81 2.78 10.00
N PHE A 72 -6.93 1.77 10.01
CA PHE A 72 -5.87 1.65 11.00
C PHE A 72 -4.81 2.75 10.85
N LEU A 73 -4.38 3.05 9.63
CA LEU A 73 -3.37 4.09 9.36
C LEU A 73 -3.93 5.50 9.56
N ASP A 74 -5.22 5.71 9.24
CA ASP A 74 -5.92 6.99 9.44
C ASP A 74 -6.34 7.21 10.91
N LEU A 75 -6.02 6.26 11.81
CA LEU A 75 -6.36 6.30 13.24
C LEU A 75 -7.87 6.33 13.52
N GLU A 76 -8.68 5.79 12.61
CA GLU A 76 -10.13 5.62 12.76
C GLU A 76 -10.44 4.43 13.68
N GLN A 77 -10.20 4.59 14.98
CA GLN A 77 -10.18 3.49 15.94
C GLN A 77 -11.45 2.62 15.91
N GLN A 78 -12.62 3.24 15.90
CA GLN A 78 -13.89 2.49 15.94
C GLN A 78 -14.10 1.67 14.67
N ARG A 79 -13.84 2.27 13.51
CA ARG A 79 -13.95 1.61 12.20
C ARG A 79 -12.94 0.48 12.08
N ALA A 80 -11.68 0.72 12.45
CA ALA A 80 -10.64 -0.31 12.43
C ALA A 80 -11.00 -1.51 13.33
N GLN A 81 -11.57 -1.28 14.52
CA GLN A 81 -12.00 -2.35 15.41
C GLN A 81 -13.17 -3.17 14.84
N GLN A 82 -14.11 -2.52 14.16
CA GLN A 82 -15.23 -3.20 13.51
C GLN A 82 -14.71 -4.08 12.37
N LEU A 83 -13.93 -3.51 11.44
CA LEU A 83 -13.35 -4.23 10.32
C LEU A 83 -12.45 -5.38 10.77
N PHE A 84 -11.68 -5.20 11.83
CA PHE A 84 -10.84 -6.24 12.41
C PHE A 84 -11.64 -7.46 12.89
N LYS A 85 -12.80 -7.26 13.52
CA LYS A 85 -13.66 -8.38 13.97
C LYS A 85 -14.14 -9.23 12.81
N GLU A 86 -14.48 -8.62 11.69
CA GLU A 86 -14.90 -9.32 10.48
C GLU A 86 -13.72 -10.02 9.82
N LEU A 87 -12.58 -9.32 9.73
CA LEU A 87 -11.37 -9.78 9.06
C LEU A 87 -10.67 -10.93 9.80
N TYR A 88 -10.66 -10.90 11.14
CA TYR A 88 -9.94 -11.87 11.98
C TYR A 88 -10.35 -13.32 11.75
N THR A 89 -11.60 -13.56 11.33
CA THR A 89 -12.09 -14.91 11.00
C THR A 89 -11.60 -15.40 9.64
N LEU A 90 -11.26 -14.49 8.74
CA LEU A 90 -10.84 -14.77 7.36
C LEU A 90 -9.33 -14.78 7.20
N TYR A 91 -8.65 -13.84 7.87
CA TYR A 91 -7.22 -13.63 7.78
C TYR A 91 -6.59 -13.50 9.16
N PRO A 92 -5.57 -14.30 9.49
CA PRO A 92 -4.82 -14.14 10.72
C PRO A 92 -3.96 -12.86 10.62
N ILE A 93 -4.29 -11.85 11.41
CA ILE A 93 -3.57 -10.58 11.45
C ILE A 93 -3.07 -10.32 12.87
N VAL A 94 -1.83 -9.88 13.00
CA VAL A 94 -1.26 -9.39 14.24
C VAL A 94 -0.52 -8.08 14.00
N VAL A 95 -0.49 -7.24 15.02
CA VAL A 95 0.27 -5.99 15.02
C VAL A 95 1.29 -6.05 16.15
N THR A 96 2.54 -5.77 15.83
CA THR A 96 3.63 -5.76 16.81
C THR A 96 4.65 -4.67 16.50
N ARG A 97 5.34 -4.18 17.53
CA ARG A 97 6.47 -3.25 17.39
C ARG A 97 7.83 -3.96 17.35
N ARG A 98 7.86 -5.29 17.48
CA ARG A 98 9.08 -6.09 17.48
C ARG A 98 9.14 -6.92 16.20
N ILE A 99 10.12 -6.63 15.35
CA ILE A 99 10.30 -7.36 14.09
C ILE A 99 10.59 -8.86 14.32
N SER A 100 11.34 -9.21 15.38
CA SER A 100 11.57 -10.60 15.73
C SER A 100 10.27 -11.35 16.03
N ALA A 101 9.38 -10.74 16.81
CA ALA A 101 8.07 -11.33 17.12
C ALA A 101 7.20 -11.50 15.86
N ALA A 102 7.29 -10.56 14.89
CA ALA A 102 6.61 -10.70 13.62
C ALA A 102 7.16 -11.87 12.81
N LYS A 103 8.50 -11.99 12.70
CA LYS A 103 9.17 -13.11 12.01
C LYS A 103 8.81 -14.46 12.64
N ASP A 104 8.85 -14.56 13.95
CA ASP A 104 8.51 -15.80 14.68
C ASP A 104 7.04 -16.18 14.47
N TRP A 105 6.15 -15.20 14.51
CA TRP A 105 4.73 -15.43 14.25
C TRP A 105 4.49 -15.90 12.82
N LEU A 106 5.10 -15.28 11.80
CA LEU A 106 5.00 -15.71 10.41
C LEU A 106 5.45 -17.17 10.24
N LYS A 107 6.63 -17.52 10.78
CA LYS A 107 7.14 -18.91 10.76
C LYS A 107 6.18 -19.89 11.42
N SER A 108 5.51 -19.48 12.51
CA SER A 108 4.54 -20.34 13.21
C SER A 108 3.23 -20.55 12.43
N LYS A 109 2.90 -19.65 11.51
CA LYS A 109 1.66 -19.70 10.71
C LYS A 109 1.86 -20.33 9.34
N GLU A 110 3.09 -20.44 8.91
CA GLU A 110 3.43 -21.03 7.62
C GLU A 110 2.96 -22.48 7.52
N ARG A 111 2.18 -22.76 6.45
CA ARG A 111 1.67 -24.10 6.15
C ARG A 111 2.23 -24.55 4.81
N GLY A 112 2.84 -25.74 4.77
CA GLY A 112 3.27 -26.59 3.59
C GLY A 112 3.37 -25.85 2.26
N GLY A 113 3.15 -25.42 1.41
CA GLY A 113 3.35 -24.73 0.14
C GLY A 113 3.20 -23.22 0.17
N GLU A 114 2.85 -22.62 1.30
CA GLU A 114 2.71 -21.15 1.42
C GLU A 114 4.09 -20.51 1.52
N SER A 115 4.23 -19.35 0.87
CA SER A 115 5.43 -18.53 0.96
C SER A 115 5.17 -17.34 1.87
N ILE A 116 6.14 -17.02 2.70
CA ILE A 116 6.15 -15.85 3.57
C ILE A 116 7.27 -14.92 3.15
N GLY A 117 7.16 -13.62 3.40
CA GLY A 117 8.21 -12.67 3.07
C GLY A 117 8.03 -11.35 3.80
N LEU A 118 9.07 -10.53 3.79
CA LEU A 118 9.05 -9.18 4.32
C LEU A 118 8.85 -8.18 3.19
N THR A 119 7.94 -7.22 3.42
CA THR A 119 7.75 -6.11 2.49
C THR A 119 7.83 -4.79 3.24
N ALA A 120 8.33 -3.77 2.58
CA ALA A 120 8.39 -2.43 3.12
C ALA A 120 8.23 -1.39 2.00
N SER A 121 7.76 -0.19 2.34
CA SER A 121 7.74 0.91 1.39
C SER A 121 9.14 1.22 0.86
N SER A 122 9.27 1.52 -0.43
CA SER A 122 10.51 1.98 -1.06
C SER A 122 11.09 3.24 -0.41
N GLY A 123 10.27 3.99 0.34
CA GLY A 123 10.69 5.13 1.17
C GLY A 123 11.14 4.78 2.59
N ALA A 124 11.18 3.52 2.98
CA ALA A 124 11.39 3.08 4.38
C ALA A 124 12.86 3.11 4.85
N TYR A 125 13.68 4.04 4.38
CA TYR A 125 15.13 4.15 4.70
C TYR A 125 15.43 4.20 6.21
N ARG A 126 14.53 4.80 6.99
CA ARG A 126 14.68 4.90 8.46
C ARG A 126 14.52 3.57 9.20
N LEU A 127 14.07 2.51 8.52
CA LEU A 127 13.92 1.19 9.11
C LEU A 127 15.20 0.33 9.04
N LYS A 128 16.26 0.82 8.39
CA LYS A 128 17.55 0.14 8.31
C LYS A 128 18.13 -0.31 9.66
N PRO A 129 18.07 0.48 10.76
CA PRO A 129 18.56 0.06 12.07
C PRO A 129 17.80 -1.15 12.65
N TYR A 130 16.60 -1.44 12.14
CA TYR A 130 15.77 -2.58 12.55
C TYR A 130 15.94 -3.81 11.65
N GLY A 131 16.94 -3.81 10.76
CA GLY A 131 17.19 -4.91 9.84
C GLY A 131 16.34 -4.88 8.56
N ILE A 132 15.60 -3.80 8.32
CA ILE A 132 14.79 -3.61 7.09
C ILE A 132 15.56 -2.71 6.14
N HIS A 133 16.19 -3.31 5.11
CA HIS A 133 17.09 -2.60 4.21
C HIS A 133 16.60 -2.64 2.77
N ILE A 134 15.94 -1.57 2.33
CA ILE A 134 15.29 -1.46 1.01
C ILE A 134 16.21 -0.96 -0.13
N LYS A 135 17.47 -0.58 0.15
CA LYS A 135 18.38 -0.10 -0.89
C LYS A 135 18.99 -1.21 -1.75
N SER A 136 18.99 -2.43 -1.25
CA SER A 136 19.43 -3.59 -2.01
C SER A 136 18.23 -4.11 -2.78
N ALA A 137 18.26 -4.01 -4.11
CA ALA A 137 17.24 -4.63 -4.94
C ALA A 137 17.28 -6.16 -4.71
N ILE A 138 16.13 -6.75 -4.51
CA ILE A 138 16.02 -8.20 -4.49
C ILE A 138 16.31 -8.75 -5.90
N GLU A 139 16.83 -9.94 -5.97
CA GLU A 139 16.85 -10.71 -7.22
C GLU A 139 15.54 -11.54 -7.27
N PRO A 140 14.56 -11.17 -8.12
CA PRO A 140 13.20 -11.71 -8.05
C PRO A 140 13.15 -13.23 -8.10
N LYS A 141 13.91 -13.86 -9.02
CA LYS A 141 13.95 -15.31 -9.15
C LYS A 141 14.40 -15.98 -7.84
N THR A 142 15.45 -15.48 -7.23
CA THR A 142 15.99 -16.01 -5.98
C THR A 142 15.02 -15.79 -4.83
N TRP A 143 14.48 -14.59 -4.73
CA TRP A 143 13.57 -14.22 -3.64
C TRP A 143 12.28 -15.04 -3.64
N PHE A 144 11.66 -15.23 -4.80
CA PHE A 144 10.39 -15.95 -4.91
C PHE A 144 10.53 -17.47 -4.96
N LEU A 145 11.60 -18.02 -5.57
CA LEU A 145 11.66 -19.41 -5.95
C LEU A 145 12.69 -20.26 -5.16
N ASN A 146 13.65 -19.61 -4.49
CA ASN A 146 14.67 -20.40 -3.77
C ASN A 146 14.11 -20.99 -2.47
N ALA A 147 14.78 -22.07 -2.04
CA ALA A 147 14.46 -22.72 -0.79
C ALA A 147 14.59 -21.77 0.41
N LYS A 148 13.77 -21.96 1.43
CA LYS A 148 13.74 -21.13 2.65
C LYS A 148 15.06 -21.10 3.44
N SER A 149 15.97 -22.00 3.15
CA SER A 149 17.34 -22.01 3.70
C SER A 149 18.30 -21.03 3.02
N ASP A 150 17.95 -20.52 1.84
CA ASP A 150 18.73 -19.46 1.18
C ASP A 150 18.41 -18.12 1.84
N VAL A 151 19.45 -17.43 2.31
CA VAL A 151 19.33 -16.14 3.00
C VAL A 151 18.64 -15.06 2.16
N ARG A 152 18.69 -15.18 0.83
CA ARG A 152 18.07 -14.27 -0.13
C ARG A 152 16.63 -14.65 -0.49
N SER A 153 16.14 -15.78 -0.02
CA SER A 153 14.75 -16.17 -0.26
C SER A 153 13.79 -15.39 0.63
N ALA A 154 12.58 -15.15 0.15
CA ALA A 154 11.52 -14.54 0.92
C ALA A 154 11.30 -15.23 2.27
N GLY A 155 11.30 -16.57 2.27
CA GLY A 155 11.04 -17.39 3.44
C GLY A 155 12.11 -17.32 4.53
N PHE A 156 13.33 -16.88 4.21
CA PHE A 156 14.37 -16.66 5.23
C PHE A 156 14.10 -15.42 6.09
N LEU A 157 13.32 -14.43 5.55
CA LEU A 157 12.91 -13.20 6.22
C LEU A 157 14.07 -12.22 6.54
N GLU A 158 15.10 -12.18 5.70
CA GLU A 158 16.19 -11.21 5.80
C GLU A 158 16.16 -10.17 4.67
N GLU A 159 15.92 -10.58 3.43
CA GLU A 159 15.73 -9.65 2.33
C GLU A 159 14.30 -9.13 2.30
N VAL A 160 14.16 -7.84 2.01
CA VAL A 160 12.88 -7.13 2.04
C VAL A 160 12.53 -6.64 0.65
N ALA A 161 11.39 -7.06 0.14
CA ALA A 161 10.84 -6.57 -1.12
C ALA A 161 10.14 -5.20 -0.94
N THR A 162 10.15 -4.40 -1.98
CA THR A 162 9.38 -3.15 -2.01
C THR A 162 8.01 -3.37 -2.67
N GLU A 163 7.12 -2.38 -2.59
CA GLU A 163 5.85 -2.37 -3.30
C GLU A 163 6.01 -2.57 -4.80
N PHE A 164 7.13 -2.14 -5.38
CA PHE A 164 7.41 -2.30 -6.81
C PHE A 164 7.82 -3.74 -7.17
N ASP A 165 8.54 -4.41 -6.26
CA ASP A 165 9.00 -5.78 -6.48
C ASP A 165 7.84 -6.79 -6.41
N ILE A 166 6.80 -6.49 -5.62
CA ILE A 166 5.63 -7.37 -5.43
C ILE A 166 4.41 -6.92 -6.24
N GLN A 167 4.52 -5.88 -7.05
CA GLN A 167 3.41 -5.38 -7.84
C GLN A 167 2.88 -6.44 -8.79
N GLY A 168 1.60 -6.76 -8.66
CA GLY A 168 0.92 -7.78 -9.48
C GLY A 168 0.94 -9.20 -8.90
N LEU A 169 1.47 -9.38 -7.69
CA LEU A 169 1.30 -10.61 -6.92
C LEU A 169 -0.03 -10.58 -6.15
N GLU A 170 -0.67 -11.73 -6.03
CA GLU A 170 -1.87 -11.96 -5.22
C GLU A 170 -1.56 -12.77 -3.98
#